data_3dbb8f85ba45fd0cbb0499cf69b08a19
#
_entry.id   3dbb8f85ba45fd0cbb0499cf69b08a19
#
_cell.length_a   1.000
_cell.length_b   1.000
_cell.length_c   1.000
_cell.angle_alpha   90.00
_cell.angle_beta   90.00
_cell.angle_gamma   90.00
#
_symmetry.space_group_name_H-M   'P 1'
#
loop_
_entity.id
_entity.type
_entity.pdbx_description
1 polymer ?
#
loop_
_entity_poly.entity_id
_entity_poly.type
_entity_poly.pdbx_seq_one_letter_code
_entity_poly.pdbx_strand_id
1 'polypeptide(L)'
;MLHTKIIDASKKEKIEISKAENFLNQSKFGAVIYFVGTVRDLNENKTVTGITYDAKESMVIKSFEEIYKEADNKLDIKEKAVFIEHVKGYVGLKEKSIIIGVACKHRDQAFVLSRYIIEEIKKRSPIWKKEH
;
A
#
# COMPACT_ATOMS: atom_id res chain seq x y z
N MET A 1 10.16 -3.35 10.87
CA MET A 1 10.79 -3.36 9.53
C MET A 1 9.84 -2.77 8.50
N LEU A 2 10.36 -1.97 7.59
CA LEU A 2 9.56 -1.29 6.59
C LEU A 2 10.19 -1.42 5.20
N HIS A 3 9.37 -1.81 4.22
CA HIS A 3 9.71 -1.73 2.80
C HIS A 3 8.75 -0.78 2.12
N THR A 4 9.27 0.18 1.38
CA THR A 4 8.47 1.11 0.57
C THR A 4 9.07 1.24 -0.81
N LYS A 5 8.24 1.33 -1.83
CA LYS A 5 8.69 1.55 -3.20
C LYS A 5 7.56 2.15 -4.04
N ILE A 6 7.93 3.04 -4.93
CA ILE A 6 7.04 3.47 -6.02
C ILE A 6 7.36 2.61 -7.23
N ILE A 7 6.35 1.93 -7.73
CA ILE A 7 6.44 1.06 -8.90
C ILE A 7 6.19 1.90 -10.14
N ASP A 8 7.15 1.93 -11.05
CA ASP A 8 7.05 2.75 -12.25
C ASP A 8 6.51 1.93 -13.44
N ALA A 9 5.23 2.13 -13.75
CA ALA A 9 4.57 1.41 -14.83
C ALA A 9 5.20 1.69 -16.21
N SER A 10 5.81 2.86 -16.40
CA SER A 10 6.49 3.20 -17.66
C SER A 10 7.73 2.35 -17.90
N LYS A 11 8.31 1.78 -16.84
CA LYS A 11 9.45 0.87 -16.89
C LYS A 11 9.03 -0.60 -16.88
N LYS A 12 7.75 -0.87 -17.10
CA LYS A 12 7.17 -2.22 -17.05
C LYS A 12 7.31 -2.91 -15.70
N GLU A 13 7.52 -2.14 -14.64
CA GLU A 13 7.46 -2.65 -13.27
C GLU A 13 6.01 -2.88 -12.88
N LYS A 14 5.79 -3.83 -12.00
CA LYS A 14 4.46 -4.10 -11.46
C LYS A 14 4.54 -4.65 -10.04
N ILE A 15 3.43 -4.54 -9.31
CA ILE A 15 3.32 -5.08 -7.97
C ILE A 15 3.26 -6.60 -8.05
N GLU A 16 4.10 -7.27 -7.27
CA GLU A 16 4.13 -8.73 -7.15
C GLU A 16 3.92 -9.12 -5.69
N ILE A 17 2.84 -9.83 -5.42
CA ILE A 17 2.48 -10.24 -4.05
C ILE A 17 3.58 -11.10 -3.42
N SER A 18 4.26 -11.92 -4.22
CA SER A 18 5.33 -12.79 -3.73
C SER A 18 6.45 -12.03 -3.03
N LYS A 19 6.73 -10.81 -3.46
CA LYS A 19 7.75 -9.97 -2.80
C LYS A 19 7.30 -9.55 -1.41
N ALA A 20 6.02 -9.21 -1.26
CA ALA A 20 5.45 -8.89 0.05
C ALA A 20 5.45 -10.12 0.95
N GLU A 21 5.06 -11.26 0.43
CA GLU A 21 5.07 -12.52 1.17
C GLU A 21 6.46 -12.85 1.72
N ASN A 22 7.49 -12.76 0.89
CA ASN A 22 8.86 -13.01 1.31
C ASN A 22 9.33 -12.04 2.40
N PHE A 23 9.00 -10.76 2.24
CA PHE A 23 9.40 -9.74 3.22
C PHE A 23 8.72 -9.94 4.58
N LEU A 24 7.45 -10.30 4.58
CA LEU A 24 6.63 -10.40 5.79
C LEU A 24 6.70 -11.76 6.47
N ASN A 25 7.27 -12.77 5.81
CA ASN A 25 7.36 -14.12 6.35
C ASN A 25 8.48 -14.22 7.40
N GLN A 26 8.14 -13.89 8.64
CA GLN A 26 9.07 -13.92 9.77
C GLN A 26 8.46 -14.74 10.91
N SER A 27 9.27 -15.57 11.54
CA SER A 27 8.81 -16.53 12.56
C SER A 27 8.17 -15.88 13.79
N LYS A 28 8.48 -14.61 14.06
CA LYS A 28 7.94 -13.90 15.23
C LYS A 28 6.54 -13.36 15.05
N PHE A 29 6.02 -13.33 13.81
CA PHE A 29 4.69 -12.78 13.52
C PHE A 29 3.69 -13.90 13.28
N GLY A 30 2.56 -13.84 13.98
CA GLY A 30 1.49 -14.81 13.87
C GLY A 30 0.35 -14.40 12.95
N ALA A 31 0.33 -13.14 12.50
CA ALA A 31 -0.74 -12.62 11.65
C ALA A 31 -0.18 -11.75 10.54
N VAL A 32 -0.56 -12.05 9.31
CA VAL A 32 -0.17 -11.28 8.12
C VAL A 32 -1.43 -10.94 7.34
N ILE A 33 -1.58 -9.68 6.97
CA ILE A 33 -2.72 -9.21 6.17
C ILE A 33 -2.19 -8.45 4.96
N TYR A 34 -2.79 -8.73 3.81
CA TYR A 34 -2.51 -8.00 2.57
C TYR A 34 -3.75 -7.24 2.14
N PHE A 35 -3.59 -5.95 1.90
CA PHE A 35 -4.58 -5.15 1.20
C PHE A 35 -4.05 -4.87 -0.19
N VAL A 36 -4.83 -5.20 -1.22
CA VAL A 36 -4.47 -4.95 -2.61
C VAL A 36 -5.58 -4.12 -3.24
N GLY A 37 -5.23 -2.94 -3.74
CA GLY A 37 -6.15 -2.11 -4.50
C GLY A 37 -6.03 -2.42 -5.99
N THR A 38 -7.16 -2.60 -6.65
CA THR A 38 -7.21 -2.86 -8.09
C THR A 38 -8.11 -1.83 -8.75
N VAL A 39 -7.98 -1.68 -10.08
CA VAL A 39 -8.81 -0.76 -10.84
C VAL A 39 -10.07 -1.49 -11.29
N ARG A 40 -11.23 -0.96 -10.89
CA ARG A 40 -12.54 -1.50 -11.28
C ARG A 40 -13.15 -0.69 -12.42
N ASP A 41 -14.08 -1.30 -13.13
CA ASP A 41 -14.64 -0.75 -14.37
C ASP A 41 -15.76 0.28 -14.18
N LEU A 42 -16.20 0.51 -12.94
CA LEU A 42 -17.28 1.45 -12.64
C LEU A 42 -16.97 2.26 -11.40
N ASN A 43 -17.12 3.57 -11.49
CA ASN A 43 -16.98 4.48 -10.37
C ASN A 43 -18.03 5.60 -10.49
N GLU A 44 -18.89 5.72 -9.46
CA GLU A 44 -19.96 6.73 -9.42
C GLU A 44 -20.81 6.75 -10.71
N ASN A 45 -21.20 5.57 -11.18
CA ASN A 45 -21.98 5.37 -12.41
C ASN A 45 -21.24 5.76 -13.71
N LYS A 46 -19.93 5.95 -13.64
CA LYS A 46 -19.11 6.21 -14.83
C LYS A 46 -18.27 4.99 -15.16
N THR A 47 -18.21 4.65 -16.44
CA THR A 47 -17.36 3.57 -16.93
C THR A 47 -15.90 4.02 -16.89
N VAL A 48 -15.05 3.17 -16.33
CA VAL A 48 -13.61 3.41 -16.20
C VAL A 48 -12.87 2.33 -16.96
N THR A 49 -11.89 2.71 -17.79
CA THR A 49 -11.04 1.76 -18.52
C THR A 49 -9.64 1.64 -17.93
N GLY A 50 -9.27 2.54 -17.06
CA GLY A 50 -8.00 2.55 -16.36
C GLY A 50 -7.81 3.82 -15.56
N ILE A 51 -6.74 3.87 -14.79
CA ILE A 51 -6.38 5.04 -13.98
C ILE A 51 -4.91 5.35 -14.19
N THR A 52 -4.60 6.63 -14.39
CA THR A 52 -3.21 7.09 -14.37
C THR A 52 -2.94 7.72 -13.00
N TYR A 53 -1.92 7.20 -12.32
CA TYR A 53 -1.48 7.75 -11.04
C TYR A 53 -0.24 8.60 -11.23
N ASP A 54 -0.25 9.78 -10.64
CA ASP A 54 0.92 10.64 -10.53
C ASP A 54 1.33 10.74 -9.06
N ALA A 55 2.62 10.79 -8.81
CA ALA A 55 3.15 10.80 -7.45
C ALA A 55 4.46 11.55 -7.38
N LYS A 56 4.62 12.36 -6.35
CA LYS A 56 5.91 12.96 -6.01
C LYS A 56 6.67 11.93 -5.17
N GLU A 57 7.48 11.10 -5.83
CA GLU A 57 8.05 9.88 -5.23
C GLU A 57 8.69 10.09 -3.87
N SER A 58 9.62 11.06 -3.75
CA SER A 58 10.31 11.29 -2.47
C SER A 58 9.36 11.69 -1.34
N MET A 59 8.34 12.49 -1.66
CA MET A 59 7.34 12.92 -0.67
C MET A 59 6.41 11.79 -0.28
N VAL A 60 6.04 10.94 -1.23
CA VAL A 60 5.21 9.76 -0.96
C VAL A 60 5.95 8.78 -0.05
N ILE A 61 7.19 8.46 -0.38
CA ILE A 61 8.01 7.55 0.45
C ILE A 61 8.16 8.12 1.85
N LYS A 62 8.42 9.41 1.98
CA LYS A 62 8.51 10.07 3.29
C LYS A 62 7.20 9.94 4.08
N SER A 63 6.06 10.13 3.42
CA SER A 63 4.76 9.99 4.08
C SER A 63 4.53 8.56 4.57
N PHE A 64 4.93 7.55 3.79
CA PHE A 64 4.84 6.14 4.20
C PHE A 64 5.68 5.87 5.44
N GLU A 65 6.90 6.41 5.48
CA GLU A 65 7.79 6.27 6.63
C GLU A 65 7.20 6.93 7.88
N GLU A 66 6.62 8.11 7.74
CA GLU A 66 5.98 8.83 8.85
C GLU A 66 4.78 8.06 9.40
N ILE A 67 3.93 7.54 8.51
CA ILE A 67 2.77 6.73 8.90
C ILE A 67 3.20 5.49 9.68
N TYR A 68 4.24 4.81 9.18
CA TYR A 68 4.80 3.63 9.85
C TYR A 68 5.28 3.96 11.27
N LYS A 69 6.02 5.05 11.43
CA LYS A 69 6.54 5.45 12.73
C LYS A 69 5.45 5.87 13.70
N GLU A 70 4.46 6.60 13.22
CA GLU A 70 3.35 7.09 14.04
C GLU A 70 2.51 5.96 14.63
N ALA A 71 2.45 4.82 13.97
CA ALA A 71 1.72 3.67 14.46
C ALA A 71 2.28 3.15 15.81
N ASP A 72 3.57 3.34 16.09
CA ASP A 72 4.19 2.95 17.35
C ASP A 72 3.43 3.55 18.55
N ASN A 73 3.13 4.83 18.46
CA ASN A 73 2.49 5.56 19.56
C ASN A 73 0.96 5.62 19.43
N LYS A 74 0.46 5.85 18.22
CA LYS A 74 -0.99 6.00 18.01
C LYS A 74 -1.76 4.71 18.19
N LEU A 75 -1.16 3.58 17.84
CA LEU A 75 -1.81 2.26 17.93
C LEU A 75 -1.19 1.36 18.98
N ASP A 76 -0.10 1.79 19.60
CA ASP A 76 0.69 0.97 20.51
C ASP A 76 1.11 -0.37 19.85
N ILE A 77 1.51 -0.30 18.60
CA ILE A 77 2.00 -1.45 17.84
C ILE A 77 3.44 -1.17 17.41
N LYS A 78 4.39 -1.59 18.23
CA LYS A 78 5.81 -1.30 18.01
C LYS A 78 6.52 -2.40 17.23
N GLU A 79 6.20 -3.65 17.50
CA GLU A 79 6.79 -4.78 16.78
C GLU A 79 5.91 -5.14 15.59
N LYS A 80 6.41 -4.82 14.39
CA LYS A 80 5.67 -4.98 13.16
C LYS A 80 6.59 -5.01 11.94
N ALA A 81 6.12 -5.58 10.84
CA ALA A 81 6.72 -5.42 9.53
C ALA A 81 5.66 -4.90 8.57
N VAL A 82 6.02 -3.95 7.73
CA VAL A 82 5.10 -3.31 6.79
C VAL A 82 5.74 -3.22 5.42
N PHE A 83 4.97 -3.60 4.40
CA PHE A 83 5.37 -3.56 3.00
C PHE A 83 4.37 -2.69 2.25
N ILE A 84 4.84 -1.60 1.65
CA ILE A 84 3.97 -0.67 0.92
C ILE A 84 4.57 -0.40 -0.46
N GLU A 85 3.81 -0.68 -1.52
CA GLU A 85 4.17 -0.30 -2.88
C GLU A 85 2.97 0.33 -3.56
N HIS A 86 3.19 1.40 -4.29
CA HIS A 86 2.15 2.07 -5.08
C HIS A 86 2.66 2.32 -6.49
N VAL A 87 1.79 2.11 -7.47
CA VAL A 87 2.14 2.33 -8.88
C VAL A 87 2.08 3.82 -9.22
N LYS A 88 3.04 4.27 -10.01
CA LYS A 88 3.03 5.54 -10.72
C LYS A 88 2.92 5.24 -12.20
N GLY A 89 2.00 5.90 -12.89
CA GLY A 89 1.72 5.67 -14.30
C GLY A 89 0.35 5.02 -14.51
N TYR A 90 0.14 4.46 -15.68
CA TYR A 90 -1.13 3.89 -16.06
C TYR A 90 -1.34 2.49 -15.49
N VAL A 91 -2.52 2.27 -14.89
CA VAL A 91 -2.96 0.97 -14.37
C VAL A 91 -4.27 0.61 -15.06
N GLY A 92 -4.30 -0.52 -15.74
CA GLY A 92 -5.50 -1.00 -16.42
C GLY A 92 -6.46 -1.71 -15.48
N LEU A 93 -7.62 -2.09 -16.02
CA LEU A 93 -8.63 -2.83 -15.25
C LEU A 93 -8.04 -4.11 -14.66
N LYS A 94 -8.43 -4.43 -13.44
CA LYS A 94 -8.00 -5.62 -12.69
C LYS A 94 -6.54 -5.61 -12.27
N GLU A 95 -5.74 -4.66 -12.75
CA GLU A 95 -4.35 -4.54 -12.35
C GLU A 95 -4.22 -3.91 -10.97
N LYS A 96 -3.12 -4.22 -10.30
CA LYS A 96 -2.86 -3.75 -8.94
C LYS A 96 -2.30 -2.33 -8.96
N SER A 97 -2.88 -1.43 -8.18
CA SER A 97 -2.40 -0.05 -8.03
C SER A 97 -1.61 0.14 -6.73
N ILE A 98 -1.96 -0.59 -5.69
CA ILE A 98 -1.32 -0.49 -4.38
C ILE A 98 -1.32 -1.85 -3.71
N ILE A 99 -0.27 -2.11 -2.93
CA ILE A 99 -0.26 -3.20 -1.97
C ILE A 99 0.21 -2.68 -0.62
N ILE A 100 -0.51 -3.08 0.43
CA ILE A 100 -0.11 -2.84 1.81
C ILE A 100 -0.13 -4.19 2.50
N GLY A 101 1.07 -4.70 2.84
CA GLY A 101 1.18 -5.90 3.63
C GLY A 101 1.63 -5.55 5.04
N VAL A 102 1.01 -6.14 6.05
CA VAL A 102 1.39 -5.94 7.44
C VAL A 102 1.55 -7.28 8.14
N ALA A 103 2.54 -7.37 9.01
CA ALA A 103 2.76 -8.54 9.85
C ALA A 103 2.87 -8.09 11.30
N CYS A 104 2.12 -8.72 12.17
CA CYS A 104 2.07 -8.44 13.60
C CYS A 104 2.02 -9.75 14.37
N LYS A 105 2.22 -9.68 15.70
CA LYS A 105 2.12 -10.84 16.58
C LYS A 105 0.74 -11.48 16.52
N HIS A 106 -0.32 -10.65 16.58
CA HIS A 106 -1.70 -11.08 16.69
C HIS A 106 -2.57 -10.45 15.61
N ARG A 107 -3.66 -11.15 15.24
CA ARG A 107 -4.56 -10.70 14.17
C ARG A 107 -5.21 -9.34 14.44
N ASP A 108 -5.57 -9.05 15.69
CA ASP A 108 -6.22 -7.78 16.02
C ASP A 108 -5.32 -6.59 15.67
N GLN A 109 -4.03 -6.70 15.99
CA GLN A 109 -3.04 -5.69 15.63
C GLN A 109 -2.91 -5.56 14.11
N ALA A 110 -2.87 -6.68 13.40
CA ALA A 110 -2.73 -6.67 11.94
C ALA A 110 -3.92 -6.00 11.25
N PHE A 111 -5.15 -6.28 11.68
CA PHE A 111 -6.33 -5.61 11.13
C PHE A 111 -6.32 -4.12 11.39
N VAL A 112 -6.04 -3.71 12.62
CA VAL A 112 -5.99 -2.29 13.02
C VAL A 112 -4.89 -1.56 12.25
N LEU A 113 -3.72 -2.15 12.16
CA LEU A 113 -2.58 -1.54 11.47
C LEU A 113 -2.82 -1.38 9.98
N SER A 114 -3.33 -2.41 9.30
CA SER A 114 -3.58 -2.33 7.86
C SER A 114 -4.61 -1.25 7.54
N ARG A 115 -5.68 -1.16 8.32
CA ARG A 115 -6.71 -0.13 8.15
C ARG A 115 -6.15 1.26 8.38
N TYR A 116 -5.38 1.44 9.44
CA TYR A 116 -4.75 2.71 9.76
C TYR A 116 -3.88 3.19 8.61
N ILE A 117 -3.03 2.31 8.09
CA ILE A 117 -2.10 2.67 7.02
C ILE A 117 -2.84 3.11 5.75
N ILE A 118 -3.83 2.32 5.29
CA ILE A 118 -4.55 2.68 4.06
C ILE A 118 -5.32 4.00 4.23
N GLU A 119 -5.94 4.20 5.37
CA GLU A 119 -6.69 5.44 5.62
C GLU A 119 -5.76 6.65 5.65
N GLU A 120 -4.60 6.55 6.29
CA GLU A 120 -3.64 7.65 6.37
C GLU A 120 -3.00 7.95 5.01
N ILE A 121 -2.69 6.94 4.22
CA ILE A 121 -2.18 7.12 2.86
C ILE A 121 -3.18 7.92 2.03
N LYS A 122 -4.46 7.56 2.09
CA LYS A 122 -5.51 8.25 1.34
C LYS A 122 -5.70 9.69 1.76
N LYS A 123 -5.44 10.01 3.03
CA LYS A 123 -5.60 11.36 3.55
C LYS A 123 -4.44 12.30 3.19
N ARG A 124 -3.21 11.80 3.18
CA ARG A 124 -2.05 12.70 3.18
C ARG A 124 -0.89 12.34 2.24
N SER A 125 -0.88 11.17 1.65
CA SER A 125 0.19 10.87 0.68
C SER A 125 -0.08 11.61 -0.62
N PRO A 126 0.93 12.31 -1.19
CA PRO A 126 0.73 13.12 -2.39
C PRO A 126 0.71 12.25 -3.65
N ILE A 127 -0.40 11.55 -3.82
CA ILE A 127 -0.69 10.69 -4.97
C ILE A 127 -2.00 11.19 -5.58
N TRP A 128 -1.97 11.49 -6.87
CA TRP A 128 -3.14 11.94 -7.62
C TRP A 128 -3.54 10.92 -8.65
N LYS A 129 -4.82 10.83 -8.95
CA LYS A 129 -5.33 9.90 -9.94
C LYS A 129 -6.17 10.60 -11.00
N LYS A 130 -6.07 10.12 -12.24
CA LYS A 130 -6.93 10.52 -13.34
C LYS A 130 -7.60 9.27 -13.92
N GLU A 131 -8.91 9.21 -13.83
CA GLU A 131 -9.68 8.11 -14.39
C GLU A 131 -9.85 8.29 -15.91
N HIS A 132 -9.83 7.18 -16.62
CA HIS A 132 -10.00 7.16 -18.08
C HIS A 132 -11.25 6.40 -18.50
#